data_e75d9daebede9cd9bf655b247877a45a
#
_entry.id   e75d9daebede9cd9bf655b247877a45a
#
_cell.length_a   1.000
_cell.length_b   1.000
_cell.length_c   1.000
_cell.angle_alpha   90.00
_cell.angle_beta   90.00
_cell.angle_gamma   90.00
#
_symmetry.space_group_name_H-M   'P 1'
#
loop_
_entity.id
_entity.type
_entity.pdbx_description
1 polymer ?
#
loop_
_entity_poly.entity_id
_entity_poly.type
_entity_poly.pdbx_seq_one_letter_code
_entity_poly.pdbx_strand_id
1 'polypeptide(L)'
;MQPWREVDVPMLNLAATNFQVFDSRTRALKVASQSNEASLYVCGITPYDATHMGHAATYVAFDTLHRFWRATGTKVQYTQNITDIDDPLLERAKLTGRDWQDIATEQIDLFKTDMEALRVIPPENYVGVVEAIEIIEQSVVKLKELGVAYQVENDWYFDMSHTELLGKISHLAESEMLEIFAQRGGDPSRPGKRNPFDALLWRGKSGDDPDWPSELGSGRPGWHIECSAIAAHYLGQQITVQGGGSDLKFPHHEMSAAHTESLTGVKPFAQTFMHAGMVGLDGEKMSKSLGNLIFVSKLRMQGIDPMAIRLVLLSHHYRSDWEWFDSELSTAQTRLETWRAAFDKPLGAQSPIVELLDAMSNDLDTPAALKAVDDWAEETISGSEVESTGEVARVVDAILGII
;
A
#
# COMPACT_ATOMS: atom_id res chain seq x y z
N MET A 1 6.65 -13.48 -8.97
CA MET A 1 7.92 -13.35 -8.16
C MET A 1 7.79 -13.98 -6.80
N GLN A 2 8.94 -14.27 -6.11
CA GLN A 2 8.90 -14.67 -4.69
C GLN A 2 8.83 -13.44 -3.80
N PRO A 3 7.90 -13.37 -2.82
CA PRO A 3 7.87 -12.30 -1.83
C PRO A 3 9.05 -12.43 -0.85
N TRP A 4 9.08 -11.57 0.18
CA TRP A 4 9.97 -11.72 1.31
C TRP A 4 9.55 -12.88 2.22
N ARG A 5 10.41 -13.21 3.19
CA ARG A 5 10.18 -14.32 4.10
C ARG A 5 8.91 -14.13 4.93
N GLU A 6 8.18 -15.22 5.13
CA GLU A 6 7.01 -15.22 6.01
C GLU A 6 7.39 -14.84 7.45
N VAL A 7 6.53 -14.03 8.05
CA VAL A 7 6.67 -13.55 9.42
C VAL A 7 5.85 -14.45 10.32
N ASP A 8 6.45 -14.90 11.43
CA ASP A 8 5.69 -15.61 12.47
C ASP A 8 4.72 -14.63 13.16
N VAL A 9 3.44 -14.92 13.05
CA VAL A 9 2.36 -14.11 13.64
C VAL A 9 1.51 -15.02 14.52
N PRO A 10 1.38 -14.73 15.82
CA PRO A 10 0.59 -15.56 16.72
C PRO A 10 -0.86 -15.70 16.23
N MET A 11 -1.33 -16.94 16.19
CA MET A 11 -2.74 -17.20 15.86
C MET A 11 -3.61 -16.88 17.07
N LEU A 12 -4.56 -15.98 16.86
CA LEU A 12 -5.57 -15.59 17.83
C LEU A 12 -6.96 -15.98 17.31
N ASN A 13 -7.92 -16.04 18.21
CA ASN A 13 -9.32 -16.23 17.88
C ASN A 13 -10.15 -15.24 18.72
N LEU A 14 -9.94 -13.96 18.43
CA LEU A 14 -10.62 -12.88 19.14
C LEU A 14 -12.05 -12.74 18.60
N ALA A 15 -12.98 -12.40 19.50
CA ALA A 15 -14.35 -12.11 19.07
C ALA A 15 -14.35 -10.93 18.09
N ALA A 16 -14.98 -11.11 16.93
CA ALA A 16 -15.12 -10.04 15.96
C ALA A 16 -15.93 -8.89 16.59
N THR A 17 -15.32 -7.75 16.74
CA THR A 17 -15.99 -6.50 17.04
C THR A 17 -16.50 -5.89 15.73
N ASN A 18 -17.32 -4.83 15.81
CA ASN A 18 -17.79 -4.10 14.63
C ASN A 18 -16.63 -3.32 13.97
N PHE A 19 -15.69 -4.08 13.36
CA PHE A 19 -14.49 -3.54 12.75
C PHE A 19 -14.84 -2.71 11.51
N GLN A 20 -14.48 -1.45 11.55
CA GLN A 20 -14.73 -0.48 10.48
C GLN A 20 -13.43 0.19 10.04
N VAL A 21 -13.36 0.54 8.74
CA VAL A 21 -12.28 1.31 8.14
C VAL A 21 -12.86 2.43 7.26
N PHE A 22 -12.10 3.49 7.07
CA PHE A 22 -12.54 4.63 6.27
C PHE A 22 -12.43 4.35 4.77
N ASP A 23 -13.55 4.51 4.07
CA ASP A 23 -13.60 4.43 2.62
C ASP A 23 -13.46 5.83 1.99
N SER A 24 -12.40 6.05 1.22
CA SER A 24 -12.13 7.33 0.55
C SER A 24 -13.22 7.71 -0.45
N ARG A 25 -13.84 6.73 -1.12
CA ARG A 25 -14.89 6.96 -2.11
C ARG A 25 -16.16 7.54 -1.50
N THR A 26 -16.61 7.00 -0.37
CA THR A 26 -17.83 7.45 0.31
C THR A 26 -17.57 8.46 1.41
N ARG A 27 -16.30 8.65 1.80
CA ARG A 27 -15.85 9.49 2.92
C ARG A 27 -16.52 9.11 4.25
N ALA A 28 -16.72 7.82 4.46
CA ALA A 28 -17.41 7.30 5.64
C ALA A 28 -16.73 5.99 6.12
N LEU A 29 -16.91 5.67 7.37
CA LEU A 29 -16.54 4.38 7.92
C LEU A 29 -17.45 3.29 7.35
N LYS A 30 -16.86 2.15 7.00
CA LYS A 30 -17.54 0.95 6.53
C LYS A 30 -17.02 -0.26 7.27
N VAL A 31 -17.87 -1.27 7.43
CA VAL A 31 -17.43 -2.59 7.90
C VAL A 31 -16.31 -3.09 7.00
N ALA A 32 -15.17 -3.43 7.59
CA ALA A 32 -13.95 -3.76 6.87
C ALA A 32 -14.04 -5.05 6.04
N SER A 33 -14.86 -6.02 6.47
CA SER A 33 -15.26 -7.19 5.69
C SER A 33 -16.66 -7.62 6.08
N GLN A 34 -17.45 -8.04 5.10
CA GLN A 34 -18.81 -8.56 5.32
C GLN A 34 -18.86 -10.09 5.49
N SER A 35 -17.71 -10.75 5.38
CA SER A 35 -17.56 -12.21 5.48
C SER A 35 -16.30 -12.58 6.25
N ASN A 36 -16.14 -13.89 6.53
CA ASN A 36 -14.91 -14.42 7.12
C ASN A 36 -13.75 -14.53 6.10
N GLU A 37 -13.93 -13.98 4.91
CA GLU A 37 -12.90 -13.90 3.87
C GLU A 37 -12.79 -12.44 3.40
N ALA A 38 -11.58 -11.98 3.16
CA ALA A 38 -11.27 -10.66 2.63
C ALA A 38 -10.21 -10.76 1.53
N SER A 39 -10.35 -9.97 0.50
CA SER A 39 -9.33 -9.78 -0.53
C SER A 39 -8.71 -8.40 -0.41
N LEU A 40 -7.38 -8.37 -0.30
CA LEU A 40 -6.58 -7.16 -0.17
C LEU A 40 -5.68 -6.99 -1.38
N TYR A 41 -5.81 -5.89 -2.10
CA TYR A 41 -4.86 -5.47 -3.12
C TYR A 41 -4.17 -4.19 -2.67
N VAL A 42 -2.85 -4.20 -2.56
CA VAL A 42 -2.07 -2.99 -2.26
C VAL A 42 -1.16 -2.69 -3.44
N CYS A 43 -1.28 -1.48 -3.99
CA CYS A 43 -0.40 -1.05 -5.08
C CYS A 43 1.06 -1.04 -4.62
N GLY A 44 1.92 -1.63 -5.44
CA GLY A 44 3.34 -1.74 -5.19
C GLY A 44 4.13 -0.48 -5.56
N ILE A 45 5.41 -0.52 -5.31
CA ILE A 45 6.34 0.57 -5.65
C ILE A 45 6.87 0.42 -7.08
N THR A 46 7.32 1.52 -7.67
CA THR A 46 8.28 1.50 -8.78
C THR A 46 9.69 1.42 -8.17
N PRO A 47 10.47 0.34 -8.44
CA PRO A 47 11.68 0.02 -7.71
C PRO A 47 12.91 0.77 -8.24
N TYR A 48 13.08 2.03 -7.89
CA TYR A 48 14.25 2.84 -8.27
C TYR A 48 14.85 3.68 -7.13
N ASP A 49 14.14 3.81 -5.99
CA ASP A 49 14.62 4.35 -4.70
C ASP A 49 13.81 3.71 -3.58
N ALA A 50 14.17 2.47 -3.18
CA ALA A 50 13.37 1.66 -2.31
C ALA A 50 13.42 2.10 -0.85
N THR A 51 12.36 1.86 -0.24
CA THR A 51 11.76 1.96 1.07
C THR A 51 12.13 3.22 1.84
N HIS A 52 11.66 4.36 1.34
CA HIS A 52 11.58 5.53 2.20
C HIS A 52 10.39 5.42 3.18
N MET A 53 10.37 6.27 4.23
CA MET A 53 9.37 6.22 5.30
C MET A 53 7.92 6.31 4.78
N GLY A 54 7.65 7.02 3.70
CA GLY A 54 6.33 7.05 3.08
C GLY A 54 5.87 5.69 2.54
N HIS A 55 6.77 4.94 1.91
CA HIS A 55 6.48 3.54 1.52
C HIS A 55 6.26 2.67 2.76
N ALA A 56 7.15 2.76 3.76
CA ALA A 56 7.02 1.99 4.99
C ALA A 56 5.69 2.27 5.72
N ALA A 57 5.26 3.54 5.80
CA ALA A 57 3.98 3.93 6.39
C ALA A 57 2.80 3.25 5.66
N THR A 58 2.82 3.26 4.33
CA THR A 58 1.78 2.59 3.53
C THR A 58 1.72 1.10 3.84
N TYR A 59 2.85 0.37 3.74
CA TYR A 59 2.81 -1.09 3.90
C TYR A 59 2.58 -1.54 5.34
N VAL A 60 3.05 -0.79 6.35
CA VAL A 60 2.73 -1.07 7.75
C VAL A 60 1.25 -0.82 8.05
N ALA A 61 0.61 0.19 7.45
CA ALA A 61 -0.82 0.41 7.59
C ALA A 61 -1.66 -0.78 7.09
N PHE A 62 -1.32 -1.32 5.90
CA PHE A 62 -2.02 -2.48 5.35
C PHE A 62 -1.63 -3.80 6.03
N ASP A 63 -0.41 -3.93 6.55
CA ASP A 63 -0.03 -5.03 7.43
C ASP A 63 -0.86 -5.02 8.72
N THR A 64 -1.10 -3.85 9.29
CA THR A 64 -1.95 -3.69 10.48
C THR A 64 -3.39 -4.13 10.22
N LEU A 65 -3.96 -3.75 9.06
CA LEU A 65 -5.26 -4.23 8.60
C LEU A 65 -5.27 -5.76 8.46
N HIS A 66 -4.26 -6.31 7.79
CA HIS A 66 -4.13 -7.76 7.56
C HIS A 66 -4.00 -8.53 8.88
N ARG A 67 -3.16 -8.04 9.82
CA ARG A 67 -2.99 -8.64 11.16
C ARG A 67 -4.28 -8.63 11.95
N PHE A 68 -5.01 -7.50 11.94
CA PHE A 68 -6.26 -7.40 12.68
C PHE A 68 -7.35 -8.31 12.12
N TRP A 69 -7.47 -8.43 10.81
CA TRP A 69 -8.34 -9.43 10.18
C TRP A 69 -7.99 -10.86 10.59
N ARG A 70 -6.70 -11.22 10.55
CA ARG A 70 -6.25 -12.56 10.98
C ARG A 70 -6.54 -12.81 12.46
N ALA A 71 -6.29 -11.85 13.34
CA ALA A 71 -6.52 -11.95 14.77
C ALA A 71 -8.01 -12.14 15.11
N THR A 72 -8.92 -11.61 14.29
CA THR A 72 -10.38 -11.73 14.42
C THR A 72 -10.98 -12.84 13.56
N GLY A 73 -10.15 -13.72 12.98
CA GLY A 73 -10.59 -14.93 12.28
C GLY A 73 -10.97 -14.74 10.81
N THR A 74 -10.67 -13.58 10.19
CA THR A 74 -10.88 -13.37 8.76
C THR A 74 -9.71 -13.95 7.98
N LYS A 75 -10.01 -14.80 6.99
CA LYS A 75 -9.02 -15.30 6.03
C LYS A 75 -8.77 -14.23 4.97
N VAL A 76 -7.51 -13.86 4.75
CA VAL A 76 -7.11 -12.80 3.82
C VAL A 76 -6.40 -13.40 2.62
N GLN A 77 -6.82 -13.01 1.41
CA GLN A 77 -6.06 -13.19 0.17
C GLN A 77 -5.38 -11.86 -0.15
N TYR A 78 -4.05 -11.82 -0.05
CA TYR A 78 -3.28 -10.61 -0.27
C TYR A 78 -2.48 -10.67 -1.56
N THR A 79 -2.69 -9.71 -2.44
CA THR A 79 -1.94 -9.53 -3.68
C THR A 79 -1.31 -8.13 -3.70
N GLN A 80 -0.04 -8.07 -4.08
CA GLN A 80 0.73 -6.84 -4.28
C GLN A 80 1.52 -6.95 -5.58
N ASN A 81 1.47 -5.91 -6.40
CA ASN A 81 2.35 -5.82 -7.56
C ASN A 81 3.69 -5.17 -7.22
N ILE A 82 4.61 -5.22 -8.17
CA ILE A 82 5.77 -4.33 -8.27
C ILE A 82 5.80 -3.79 -9.69
N THR A 83 5.91 -2.47 -9.83
CA THR A 83 5.99 -1.80 -11.14
C THR A 83 7.45 -1.79 -11.60
N ASP A 84 7.95 -2.96 -11.98
CA ASP A 84 9.35 -3.21 -12.37
C ASP A 84 9.68 -2.80 -13.81
N ILE A 85 8.76 -2.11 -14.47
CA ILE A 85 8.95 -1.37 -15.73
C ILE A 85 8.05 -0.14 -15.75
N ASP A 86 8.64 1.05 -15.77
CA ASP A 86 7.93 2.33 -15.85
C ASP A 86 8.89 3.46 -16.26
N ASP A 87 8.36 4.59 -16.73
CA ASP A 87 9.15 5.75 -17.17
C ASP A 87 10.19 6.21 -16.12
N PRO A 88 9.84 6.39 -14.82
CA PRO A 88 10.81 6.81 -13.81
C PRO A 88 12.00 5.85 -13.63
N LEU A 89 11.78 4.54 -13.75
CA LEU A 89 12.85 3.55 -13.69
C LEU A 89 13.77 3.65 -14.90
N LEU A 90 13.20 3.80 -16.11
CA LEU A 90 13.97 3.96 -17.35
C LEU A 90 14.74 5.27 -17.37
N GLU A 91 14.17 6.36 -16.88
CA GLU A 91 14.87 7.64 -16.70
C GLU A 91 16.05 7.51 -15.74
N ARG A 92 15.85 6.80 -14.62
CA ARG A 92 16.92 6.52 -13.64
C ARG A 92 18.05 5.71 -14.27
N ALA A 93 17.72 4.70 -15.06
CA ALA A 93 18.68 3.89 -15.79
C ALA A 93 19.52 4.74 -16.77
N LYS A 94 18.86 5.58 -17.56
CA LYS A 94 19.53 6.53 -18.50
C LYS A 94 20.45 7.50 -17.75
N LEU A 95 19.99 8.09 -16.64
CA LEU A 95 20.77 9.05 -15.84
C LEU A 95 22.00 8.42 -15.18
N THR A 96 21.92 7.17 -14.76
CA THR A 96 23.01 6.47 -14.06
C THR A 96 23.90 5.64 -14.98
N GLY A 97 23.51 5.47 -16.26
CA GLY A 97 24.20 4.61 -17.22
C GLY A 97 24.17 3.11 -16.83
N ARG A 98 23.18 2.71 -16.02
CA ARG A 98 22.99 1.34 -15.55
C ARG A 98 21.85 0.67 -16.32
N ASP A 99 21.87 -0.67 -16.35
CA ASP A 99 20.73 -1.45 -16.84
C ASP A 99 19.54 -1.28 -15.89
N TRP A 100 18.34 -1.10 -16.45
CA TRP A 100 17.12 -0.88 -15.67
C TRP A 100 16.69 -2.13 -14.88
N GLN A 101 16.96 -3.35 -15.40
CA GLN A 101 16.66 -4.61 -14.73
C GLN A 101 17.55 -4.82 -13.50
N ASP A 102 18.83 -4.42 -13.61
CA ASP A 102 19.75 -4.45 -12.46
C ASP A 102 19.31 -3.50 -11.36
N ILE A 103 18.88 -2.28 -11.72
CA ILE A 103 18.33 -1.31 -10.76
C ILE A 103 17.07 -1.87 -10.10
N ALA A 104 16.12 -2.37 -10.91
CA ALA A 104 14.88 -2.93 -10.40
C ALA A 104 15.14 -4.07 -9.43
N THR A 105 16.00 -5.02 -9.79
CA THR A 105 16.34 -6.18 -8.96
C THR A 105 16.94 -5.77 -7.63
N GLU A 106 17.95 -4.89 -7.64
CA GLU A 106 18.59 -4.38 -6.42
C GLU A 106 17.59 -3.70 -5.49
N GLN A 107 16.71 -2.86 -6.04
CA GLN A 107 15.74 -2.12 -5.25
C GLN A 107 14.58 -2.99 -4.75
N ILE A 108 14.19 -4.01 -5.49
CA ILE A 108 13.22 -5.03 -5.05
C ILE A 108 13.78 -5.83 -3.87
N ASP A 109 15.03 -6.27 -3.95
CA ASP A 109 15.67 -7.02 -2.88
C ASP A 109 15.85 -6.17 -1.62
N LEU A 110 16.18 -4.89 -1.77
CA LEU A 110 16.23 -3.95 -0.66
C LEU A 110 14.86 -3.76 -0.02
N PHE A 111 13.82 -3.55 -0.83
CA PHE A 111 12.45 -3.44 -0.36
C PHE A 111 12.01 -4.69 0.43
N LYS A 112 12.25 -5.89 -0.10
CA LYS A 112 11.93 -7.15 0.58
C LYS A 112 12.62 -7.24 1.94
N THR A 113 13.92 -6.89 1.98
CA THR A 113 14.70 -6.91 3.22
C THR A 113 14.17 -5.93 4.27
N ASP A 114 13.69 -4.76 3.84
CA ASP A 114 13.10 -3.75 4.71
C ASP A 114 11.72 -4.19 5.22
N MET A 115 10.88 -4.78 4.35
CA MET A 115 9.57 -5.32 4.75
C MET A 115 9.70 -6.49 5.74
N GLU A 116 10.66 -7.39 5.52
CA GLU A 116 10.98 -8.46 6.45
C GLU A 116 11.42 -7.92 7.81
N ALA A 117 12.33 -6.93 7.81
CA ALA A 117 12.81 -6.30 9.05
C ALA A 117 11.71 -5.58 9.81
N LEU A 118 10.77 -4.93 9.12
CA LEU A 118 9.60 -4.31 9.73
C LEU A 118 8.48 -5.32 10.09
N ARG A 119 8.70 -6.62 9.88
CA ARG A 119 7.74 -7.70 10.16
C ARG A 119 6.40 -7.53 9.42
N VAL A 120 6.44 -6.99 8.21
CA VAL A 120 5.28 -6.91 7.33
C VAL A 120 4.96 -8.31 6.78
N ILE A 121 3.71 -8.75 6.88
CA ILE A 121 3.27 -10.04 6.35
C ILE A 121 3.39 -9.99 4.81
N PRO A 122 4.08 -10.96 4.18
CA PRO A 122 4.22 -10.98 2.73
C PRO A 122 2.89 -11.25 2.02
N PRO A 123 2.70 -10.74 0.80
CA PRO A 123 1.56 -11.10 -0.03
C PRO A 123 1.66 -12.57 -0.49
N GLU A 124 0.50 -13.25 -0.62
CA GLU A 124 0.44 -14.57 -1.25
C GLU A 124 0.84 -14.49 -2.74
N ASN A 125 0.42 -13.40 -3.41
CA ASN A 125 0.78 -13.12 -4.79
C ASN A 125 1.58 -11.82 -4.85
N TYR A 126 2.90 -11.94 -5.07
CA TYR A 126 3.81 -10.82 -5.31
C TYR A 126 4.20 -10.82 -6.78
N VAL A 127 3.69 -9.85 -7.56
CA VAL A 127 3.65 -9.93 -9.01
C VAL A 127 4.38 -8.75 -9.65
N GLY A 128 5.44 -9.03 -10.43
CA GLY A 128 6.10 -8.03 -11.28
C GLY A 128 5.25 -7.71 -12.51
N VAL A 129 5.27 -6.46 -12.96
CA VAL A 129 4.60 -6.05 -14.20
C VAL A 129 5.19 -6.78 -15.39
N VAL A 130 6.51 -6.95 -15.44
CA VAL A 130 7.19 -7.70 -16.51
C VAL A 130 6.71 -9.15 -16.57
N GLU A 131 6.49 -9.79 -15.42
CA GLU A 131 5.93 -11.15 -15.32
C GLU A 131 4.46 -11.20 -15.75
N ALA A 132 3.73 -10.11 -15.57
CA ALA A 132 2.28 -10.02 -15.84
C ALA A 132 1.94 -9.46 -17.23
N ILE A 133 2.91 -9.19 -18.10
CA ILE A 133 2.70 -8.56 -19.41
C ILE A 133 1.58 -9.25 -20.21
N GLU A 134 1.55 -10.58 -20.26
CA GLU A 134 0.53 -11.34 -21.00
C GLU A 134 -0.88 -11.12 -20.40
N ILE A 135 -1.00 -11.12 -19.07
CA ILE A 135 -2.29 -10.87 -18.37
C ILE A 135 -2.79 -9.46 -18.67
N ILE A 136 -1.86 -8.49 -18.65
CA ILE A 136 -2.17 -7.08 -18.90
C ILE A 136 -2.57 -6.89 -20.38
N GLU A 137 -1.81 -7.45 -21.33
CA GLU A 137 -2.14 -7.41 -22.75
C GLU A 137 -3.54 -7.95 -23.02
N GLN A 138 -3.86 -9.16 -22.52
CA GLN A 138 -5.18 -9.76 -22.67
C GLN A 138 -6.30 -8.88 -22.12
N SER A 139 -6.03 -8.16 -21.03
CA SER A 139 -6.97 -7.20 -20.46
C SER A 139 -7.20 -6.00 -21.38
N VAL A 140 -6.15 -5.46 -22.00
CA VAL A 140 -6.28 -4.35 -22.95
C VAL A 140 -6.99 -4.81 -24.24
N VAL A 141 -6.67 -6.00 -24.76
CA VAL A 141 -7.37 -6.59 -25.91
C VAL A 141 -8.86 -6.72 -25.61
N LYS A 142 -9.22 -7.20 -24.45
CA LYS A 142 -10.63 -7.29 -24.04
C LYS A 142 -11.32 -5.92 -23.93
N LEU A 143 -10.65 -4.89 -23.40
CA LEU A 143 -11.20 -3.52 -23.38
C LEU A 143 -11.42 -2.99 -24.82
N LYS A 144 -10.51 -3.30 -25.75
CA LYS A 144 -10.66 -3.00 -27.17
C LYS A 144 -11.88 -3.70 -27.78
N GLU A 145 -12.06 -5.00 -27.51
CA GLU A 145 -13.22 -5.78 -27.98
C GLU A 145 -14.56 -5.24 -27.43
N LEU A 146 -14.54 -4.75 -26.18
CA LEU A 146 -15.69 -4.11 -25.55
C LEU A 146 -15.98 -2.70 -26.10
N GLY A 147 -15.11 -2.17 -26.98
CA GLY A 147 -15.28 -0.85 -27.59
C GLY A 147 -15.00 0.33 -26.65
N VAL A 148 -14.37 0.08 -25.50
CA VAL A 148 -14.03 1.12 -24.50
C VAL A 148 -12.56 1.55 -24.58
N ALA A 149 -11.80 0.96 -25.49
CA ALA A 149 -10.44 1.37 -25.83
C ALA A 149 -10.35 1.82 -27.29
N TYR A 150 -9.50 2.80 -27.56
CA TYR A 150 -9.25 3.30 -28.91
C TYR A 150 -7.78 3.65 -29.11
N GLN A 151 -7.37 3.76 -30.35
CA GLN A 151 -6.00 3.98 -30.73
C GLN A 151 -5.75 5.45 -31.13
N VAL A 152 -4.63 6.01 -30.66
CA VAL A 152 -4.05 7.28 -31.12
C VAL A 152 -2.64 6.96 -31.59
N GLU A 153 -2.36 7.07 -32.87
CA GLU A 153 -1.11 6.61 -33.50
C GLU A 153 -0.81 5.15 -33.16
N ASN A 154 0.23 4.86 -32.37
CA ASN A 154 0.61 3.51 -31.97
C ASN A 154 0.18 3.17 -30.53
N ASP A 155 -0.44 4.12 -29.82
CA ASP A 155 -0.82 3.97 -28.41
C ASP A 155 -2.31 3.68 -28.25
N TRP A 156 -2.66 2.87 -27.25
CA TRP A 156 -4.04 2.56 -26.90
C TRP A 156 -4.45 3.30 -25.64
N TYR A 157 -5.62 3.92 -25.68
CA TYR A 157 -6.22 4.70 -24.60
C TYR A 157 -7.56 4.13 -24.15
N PHE A 158 -7.83 4.19 -22.86
CA PHE A 158 -9.16 3.95 -22.31
C PHE A 158 -10.01 5.20 -22.47
N ASP A 159 -11.21 5.05 -22.99
CA ASP A 159 -12.19 6.12 -23.15
C ASP A 159 -12.92 6.38 -21.83
N MET A 160 -12.52 7.44 -21.13
CA MET A 160 -13.07 7.80 -19.82
C MET A 160 -14.55 8.20 -19.86
N SER A 161 -15.17 8.35 -21.03
CA SER A 161 -16.62 8.56 -21.16
C SER A 161 -17.46 7.34 -20.75
N HIS A 162 -16.84 6.16 -20.64
CA HIS A 162 -17.48 4.92 -20.23
C HIS A 162 -17.52 4.70 -18.71
N THR A 163 -17.03 5.66 -17.90
CA THR A 163 -17.01 5.58 -16.45
C THR A 163 -17.53 6.84 -15.79
N GLU A 164 -18.10 6.71 -14.60
CA GLU A 164 -18.49 7.81 -13.73
C GLU A 164 -17.53 8.00 -12.53
N LEU A 165 -16.37 7.29 -12.54
CA LEU A 165 -15.47 7.27 -11.39
C LEU A 165 -14.59 8.50 -11.26
N LEU A 166 -14.42 9.29 -12.33
CA LEU A 166 -13.59 10.49 -12.32
C LEU A 166 -14.00 11.45 -11.20
N GLY A 167 -13.08 11.78 -10.30
CA GLY A 167 -13.30 12.60 -9.12
C GLY A 167 -14.15 11.94 -8.00
N LYS A 168 -14.44 10.64 -8.06
CA LYS A 168 -15.28 9.95 -7.06
C LYS A 168 -14.50 9.34 -5.89
N ILE A 169 -13.20 9.11 -6.05
CA ILE A 169 -12.33 8.58 -4.97
C ILE A 169 -11.50 9.72 -4.39
N SER A 170 -10.99 10.59 -5.23
CA SER A 170 -10.14 11.72 -4.85
C SER A 170 -10.93 12.91 -4.31
N HIS A 171 -12.13 13.14 -4.83
CA HIS A 171 -12.97 14.32 -4.59
C HIS A 171 -12.31 15.65 -5.01
N LEU A 172 -11.38 15.58 -5.96
CA LEU A 172 -10.70 16.75 -6.52
C LEU A 172 -11.57 17.46 -7.55
N ALA A 173 -11.35 18.76 -7.69
CA ALA A 173 -11.94 19.51 -8.79
C ALA A 173 -11.27 19.16 -10.13
N GLU A 174 -11.99 19.32 -11.25
CA GLU A 174 -11.48 18.96 -12.57
C GLU A 174 -10.15 19.67 -12.92
N SER A 175 -10.01 20.95 -12.55
CA SER A 175 -8.79 21.71 -12.77
C SER A 175 -7.58 21.14 -12.01
N GLU A 176 -7.78 20.70 -10.76
CA GLU A 176 -6.73 20.06 -9.95
C GLU A 176 -6.38 18.71 -10.53
N MET A 177 -7.39 17.94 -10.96
CA MET A 177 -7.17 16.65 -11.61
C MET A 177 -6.35 16.80 -12.89
N LEU A 178 -6.60 17.80 -13.74
CA LEU A 178 -5.84 18.04 -14.97
C LEU A 178 -4.36 18.31 -14.67
N GLU A 179 -4.09 19.13 -13.69
CA GLU A 179 -2.71 19.45 -13.27
C GLU A 179 -1.99 18.20 -12.75
N ILE A 180 -2.61 17.47 -11.83
CA ILE A 180 -2.04 16.24 -11.24
C ILE A 180 -1.84 15.17 -12.31
N PHE A 181 -2.80 15.01 -13.23
CA PHE A 181 -2.71 14.04 -14.30
C PHE A 181 -1.51 14.29 -15.20
N ALA A 182 -1.30 15.55 -15.60
CA ALA A 182 -0.12 15.94 -16.40
C ALA A 182 1.21 15.69 -15.65
N GLN A 183 1.26 15.95 -14.34
CA GLN A 183 2.46 15.75 -13.52
C GLN A 183 2.78 14.26 -13.29
N ARG A 184 1.79 13.36 -13.44
CA ARG A 184 1.92 11.93 -13.17
C ARG A 184 1.90 11.06 -14.42
N GLY A 185 2.48 11.55 -15.50
CA GLY A 185 2.66 10.82 -16.74
C GLY A 185 1.44 10.80 -17.66
N GLY A 186 0.36 11.50 -17.31
CA GLY A 186 -0.74 11.77 -18.23
C GLY A 186 -0.36 12.77 -19.29
N ASP A 187 -1.06 12.73 -20.42
CA ASP A 187 -0.86 13.59 -21.58
C ASP A 187 -2.15 14.31 -21.99
N PRO A 188 -2.74 15.17 -21.13
CA PRO A 188 -4.07 15.72 -21.34
C PRO A 188 -4.20 16.53 -22.63
N SER A 189 -3.11 17.06 -23.16
CA SER A 189 -3.08 17.90 -24.39
C SER A 189 -2.71 17.10 -25.64
N ARG A 190 -2.53 15.79 -25.58
CA ARG A 190 -2.11 14.98 -26.73
C ARG A 190 -3.16 15.03 -27.85
N PRO A 191 -2.79 15.42 -29.07
CA PRO A 191 -3.71 15.42 -30.21
C PRO A 191 -4.26 14.03 -30.50
N GLY A 192 -5.57 13.95 -30.78
CA GLY A 192 -6.25 12.69 -31.08
C GLY A 192 -6.91 12.02 -29.89
N LYS A 193 -6.63 12.41 -28.66
CA LYS A 193 -7.41 11.98 -27.49
C LYS A 193 -8.83 12.54 -27.54
N ARG A 194 -9.80 11.73 -27.10
CA ARG A 194 -11.22 12.11 -27.04
C ARG A 194 -11.55 12.93 -25.81
N ASN A 195 -10.87 12.60 -24.68
CA ASN A 195 -10.99 13.31 -23.41
C ASN A 195 -9.58 13.51 -22.83
N PRO A 196 -9.27 14.66 -22.23
CA PRO A 196 -7.98 14.92 -21.58
C PRO A 196 -7.57 13.84 -20.58
N PHE A 197 -8.53 13.23 -19.90
CA PHE A 197 -8.29 12.20 -18.88
C PHE A 197 -8.23 10.76 -19.43
N ASP A 198 -8.36 10.55 -20.74
CA ASP A 198 -8.25 9.21 -21.29
C ASP A 198 -6.90 8.60 -20.90
N ALA A 199 -6.94 7.44 -20.24
CA ALA A 199 -5.79 6.83 -19.63
C ALA A 199 -5.06 5.93 -20.64
N LEU A 200 -3.73 6.00 -20.67
CA LEU A 200 -2.91 5.12 -21.48
C LEU A 200 -3.05 3.67 -21.00
N LEU A 201 -3.42 2.77 -21.92
CA LEU A 201 -3.52 1.33 -21.69
C LEU A 201 -2.30 0.57 -22.18
N TRP A 202 -1.84 0.93 -23.40
CA TRP A 202 -0.69 0.30 -24.02
C TRP A 202 0.09 1.36 -24.80
N ARG A 203 1.36 1.52 -24.48
CA ARG A 203 2.28 2.43 -25.18
C ARG A 203 2.94 1.66 -26.31
N GLY A 204 2.75 2.10 -27.53
CA GLY A 204 3.47 1.55 -28.68
C GLY A 204 4.98 1.78 -28.57
N LYS A 205 5.75 0.93 -29.22
CA LYS A 205 7.21 1.00 -29.22
C LYS A 205 7.71 2.41 -29.53
N SER A 206 8.59 2.91 -28.69
CA SER A 206 9.22 4.23 -28.83
C SER A 206 10.75 4.13 -28.61
N GLY A 207 11.52 4.44 -29.64
CA GLY A 207 12.98 4.45 -29.55
C GLY A 207 13.57 3.13 -29.07
N ASP A 208 14.48 3.21 -28.11
CA ASP A 208 15.19 2.08 -27.49
C ASP A 208 14.53 1.62 -26.16
N ASP A 209 13.34 2.11 -25.83
CA ASP A 209 12.63 1.68 -24.63
C ASP A 209 12.24 0.19 -24.73
N PRO A 210 12.24 -0.55 -23.60
CA PRO A 210 11.82 -1.94 -23.59
C PRO A 210 10.40 -2.10 -24.15
N ASP A 211 10.21 -3.11 -24.99
CA ASP A 211 8.93 -3.41 -25.60
C ASP A 211 8.70 -4.93 -25.72
N TRP A 212 7.43 -5.32 -25.70
CA TRP A 212 6.97 -6.69 -25.83
C TRP A 212 6.09 -6.85 -27.07
N PRO A 213 6.24 -7.96 -27.83
CA PRO A 213 5.32 -8.29 -28.93
C PRO A 213 3.89 -8.43 -28.41
N SER A 214 2.92 -7.87 -29.14
CA SER A 214 1.51 -7.88 -28.74
C SER A 214 0.60 -7.78 -29.96
N GLU A 215 -0.66 -8.26 -29.86
CA GLU A 215 -1.73 -8.01 -30.83
C GLU A 215 -2.09 -6.52 -30.96
N LEU A 216 -1.71 -5.73 -29.95
CA LEU A 216 -1.91 -4.27 -29.94
C LEU A 216 -0.79 -3.52 -30.68
N GLY A 217 0.21 -4.25 -31.18
CA GLY A 217 1.49 -3.73 -31.65
C GLY A 217 2.58 -3.85 -30.56
N SER A 218 3.85 -3.94 -30.97
CA SER A 218 4.97 -3.99 -30.03
C SER A 218 4.96 -2.77 -29.11
N GLY A 219 5.11 -2.97 -27.79
CA GLY A 219 4.98 -1.91 -26.82
C GLY A 219 5.02 -2.38 -25.37
N ARG A 220 4.49 -1.58 -24.45
CA ARG A 220 4.42 -1.89 -23.03
C ARG A 220 3.15 -1.33 -22.38
N PRO A 221 2.75 -1.86 -21.20
CA PRO A 221 1.58 -1.37 -20.48
C PRO A 221 1.65 0.11 -20.12
N GLY A 222 0.48 0.73 -19.99
CA GLY A 222 0.30 1.96 -19.23
C GLY A 222 0.17 1.65 -17.74
N TRP A 223 0.60 2.57 -16.87
CA TRP A 223 0.68 2.36 -15.43
C TRP A 223 -0.63 1.91 -14.75
N HIS A 224 -1.78 2.43 -15.15
CA HIS A 224 -3.04 2.17 -14.43
C HIS A 224 -3.66 0.81 -14.73
N ILE A 225 -3.47 0.27 -15.94
CA ILE A 225 -4.02 -1.03 -16.32
C ILE A 225 -3.27 -2.20 -15.69
N GLU A 226 -2.02 -2.02 -15.28
CA GLU A 226 -1.21 -3.02 -14.60
C GLU A 226 -1.92 -3.54 -13.34
N CYS A 227 -2.22 -2.62 -12.42
CA CYS A 227 -2.91 -2.96 -11.17
C CYS A 227 -4.31 -3.52 -11.42
N SER A 228 -5.04 -3.02 -12.43
CA SER A 228 -6.36 -3.51 -12.80
C SER A 228 -6.32 -4.98 -13.20
N ALA A 229 -5.43 -5.31 -14.14
CA ALA A 229 -5.31 -6.65 -14.67
C ALA A 229 -4.82 -7.65 -13.63
N ILE A 230 -3.78 -7.28 -12.86
CA ILE A 230 -3.23 -8.13 -11.80
C ILE A 230 -4.28 -8.37 -10.70
N ALA A 231 -4.94 -7.32 -10.21
CA ALA A 231 -5.96 -7.46 -9.18
C ALA A 231 -7.13 -8.34 -9.64
N ALA A 232 -7.66 -8.12 -10.85
CA ALA A 232 -8.75 -8.91 -11.40
C ALA A 232 -8.36 -10.38 -11.62
N HIS A 233 -7.10 -10.64 -12.00
CA HIS A 233 -6.60 -12.00 -12.25
C HIS A 233 -6.48 -12.82 -10.96
N TYR A 234 -5.86 -12.24 -9.91
CA TYR A 234 -5.54 -12.97 -8.69
C TYR A 234 -6.64 -12.93 -7.61
N LEU A 235 -7.43 -11.86 -7.56
CA LEU A 235 -8.44 -11.65 -6.52
C LEU A 235 -9.88 -11.66 -7.04
N GLY A 236 -10.06 -11.74 -8.37
CA GLY A 236 -11.38 -11.83 -8.99
C GLY A 236 -12.02 -10.48 -9.34
N GLN A 237 -13.31 -10.52 -9.66
CA GLN A 237 -14.00 -9.37 -10.27
C GLN A 237 -14.33 -8.23 -9.29
N GLN A 238 -14.40 -8.53 -8.01
CA GLN A 238 -14.63 -7.57 -6.93
C GLN A 238 -13.74 -7.91 -5.75
N ILE A 239 -13.09 -6.91 -5.16
CA ILE A 239 -12.20 -7.07 -4.01
C ILE A 239 -12.74 -6.36 -2.77
N THR A 240 -12.30 -6.80 -1.58
CA THR A 240 -12.73 -6.18 -0.32
C THR A 240 -12.07 -4.81 -0.15
N VAL A 241 -10.75 -4.73 -0.25
CA VAL A 241 -10.01 -3.47 -0.09
C VAL A 241 -9.00 -3.28 -1.21
N GLN A 242 -9.04 -2.11 -1.86
CA GLN A 242 -7.95 -1.57 -2.65
C GLN A 242 -7.21 -0.54 -1.81
N GLY A 243 -5.90 -0.76 -1.62
CA GLY A 243 -5.02 0.03 -0.78
C GLY A 243 -3.85 0.68 -1.50
N GLY A 244 -3.35 1.78 -0.93
CA GLY A 244 -2.16 2.49 -1.39
C GLY A 244 -1.95 3.81 -0.65
N GLY A 245 -0.94 4.59 -1.04
CA GLY A 245 -0.75 5.94 -0.55
C GLY A 245 -1.89 6.89 -0.97
N SER A 246 -2.12 7.95 -0.21
CA SER A 246 -3.19 8.91 -0.50
C SER A 246 -3.01 9.64 -1.84
N ASP A 247 -1.79 9.69 -2.34
CA ASP A 247 -1.47 10.22 -3.66
C ASP A 247 -1.93 9.31 -4.80
N LEU A 248 -2.20 8.03 -4.56
CA LEU A 248 -2.75 7.11 -5.55
C LEU A 248 -4.25 7.25 -5.76
N LYS A 249 -4.98 8.00 -4.91
CA LYS A 249 -6.43 8.24 -5.10
C LYS A 249 -6.72 8.67 -6.53
N PHE A 250 -5.94 9.65 -7.04
CA PHE A 250 -5.99 10.14 -8.40
C PHE A 250 -4.57 10.35 -8.97
N PRO A 251 -4.30 9.93 -10.21
CA PRO A 251 -5.24 9.29 -11.15
C PRO A 251 -5.39 7.79 -10.94
N HIS A 252 -4.45 7.14 -10.23
CA HIS A 252 -4.21 5.70 -10.32
C HIS A 252 -5.41 4.85 -9.90
N HIS A 253 -5.98 5.05 -8.70
CA HIS A 253 -7.08 4.21 -8.22
C HIS A 253 -8.41 4.49 -8.94
N GLU A 254 -8.67 5.72 -9.38
CA GLU A 254 -9.85 6.02 -10.20
C GLU A 254 -9.77 5.36 -11.56
N MET A 255 -8.62 5.43 -12.22
CA MET A 255 -8.42 4.83 -13.54
C MET A 255 -8.33 3.30 -13.48
N SER A 256 -7.62 2.74 -12.51
CA SER A 256 -7.56 1.28 -12.36
C SER A 256 -8.93 0.68 -12.03
N ALA A 257 -9.72 1.34 -11.19
CA ALA A 257 -11.09 0.91 -10.91
C ALA A 257 -11.98 1.02 -12.17
N ALA A 258 -11.86 2.11 -12.96
CA ALA A 258 -12.59 2.27 -14.20
C ALA A 258 -12.29 1.16 -15.22
N HIS A 259 -10.99 0.80 -15.36
CA HIS A 259 -10.56 -0.30 -16.21
C HIS A 259 -11.15 -1.63 -15.73
N THR A 260 -11.05 -1.94 -14.43
CA THR A 260 -11.54 -3.22 -13.89
C THR A 260 -13.05 -3.33 -13.97
N GLU A 261 -13.80 -2.26 -13.65
CA GLU A 261 -15.26 -2.22 -13.76
C GLU A 261 -15.73 -2.41 -15.22
N SER A 262 -14.98 -1.87 -16.17
CA SER A 262 -15.27 -2.08 -17.60
C SER A 262 -14.93 -3.48 -18.07
N LEU A 263 -13.81 -4.07 -17.61
CA LEU A 263 -13.39 -5.44 -17.93
C LEU A 263 -14.36 -6.50 -17.40
N THR A 264 -14.86 -6.30 -16.20
CA THR A 264 -15.63 -7.31 -15.46
C THR A 264 -17.14 -7.10 -15.54
N GLY A 265 -17.58 -5.86 -15.75
CA GLY A 265 -18.98 -5.43 -15.61
C GLY A 265 -19.47 -5.35 -14.16
N VAL A 266 -18.61 -5.59 -13.18
CA VAL A 266 -18.97 -5.57 -11.75
C VAL A 266 -18.59 -4.21 -11.12
N LYS A 267 -19.54 -3.59 -10.44
CA LYS A 267 -19.40 -2.29 -9.76
C LYS A 267 -19.91 -2.36 -8.32
N PRO A 268 -19.22 -1.77 -7.35
CA PRO A 268 -17.85 -1.24 -7.46
C PRO A 268 -16.81 -2.35 -7.58
N PHE A 269 -15.67 -2.03 -8.18
CA PHE A 269 -14.52 -2.95 -8.21
C PHE A 269 -14.02 -3.27 -6.80
N ALA A 270 -13.77 -2.27 -5.97
CA ALA A 270 -13.43 -2.45 -4.55
C ALA A 270 -14.59 -2.02 -3.65
N GLN A 271 -14.89 -2.83 -2.63
CA GLN A 271 -15.90 -2.47 -1.62
C GLN A 271 -15.44 -1.26 -0.82
N THR A 272 -14.13 -1.15 -0.55
CA THR A 272 -13.50 -0.05 0.17
C THR A 272 -12.19 0.37 -0.52
N PHE A 273 -12.02 1.69 -0.69
CA PHE A 273 -10.76 2.31 -1.12
C PHE A 273 -10.08 2.93 0.10
N MET A 274 -9.01 2.27 0.56
CA MET A 274 -8.30 2.68 1.76
C MET A 274 -6.95 3.30 1.40
N HIS A 275 -6.59 4.43 2.04
CA HIS A 275 -5.38 5.17 1.69
C HIS A 275 -4.60 5.58 2.92
N ALA A 276 -3.28 5.32 2.88
CA ALA A 276 -2.35 5.81 3.87
C ALA A 276 -1.98 7.28 3.61
N GLY A 277 -1.85 8.06 4.67
CA GLY A 277 -1.39 9.44 4.62
C GLY A 277 0.04 9.57 4.13
N MET A 278 0.42 10.80 3.79
CA MET A 278 1.76 11.12 3.31
C MET A 278 2.71 11.39 4.47
N VAL A 279 3.98 11.04 4.30
CA VAL A 279 5.03 11.38 5.25
C VAL A 279 5.87 12.53 4.67
N GLY A 280 5.93 13.62 5.42
CA GLY A 280 6.73 14.81 5.11
C GLY A 280 8.06 14.86 5.87
N LEU A 281 8.89 15.82 5.52
CA LEU A 281 10.10 16.20 6.24
C LEU A 281 10.33 17.71 6.04
N ASP A 282 10.55 18.44 7.13
CA ASP A 282 10.83 19.89 7.14
C ASP A 282 9.76 20.76 6.44
N GLY A 283 8.47 20.40 6.62
CA GLY A 283 7.33 21.12 6.02
C GLY A 283 7.06 20.78 4.56
N GLU A 284 7.82 19.84 3.98
CA GLU A 284 7.70 19.43 2.58
C GLU A 284 7.43 17.92 2.50
N LYS A 285 6.64 17.51 1.49
CA LYS A 285 6.49 16.10 1.18
C LYS A 285 7.87 15.47 0.94
N MET A 286 8.13 14.30 1.54
CA MET A 286 9.30 13.50 1.16
C MET A 286 9.25 13.21 -0.33
N SER A 287 10.23 13.71 -1.08
CA SER A 287 10.34 13.49 -2.51
C SER A 287 11.79 13.38 -2.95
N LYS A 288 11.98 12.64 -4.02
CA LYS A 288 13.30 12.40 -4.62
C LYS A 288 13.91 13.66 -5.20
N SER A 289 13.08 14.50 -5.82
CA SER A 289 13.53 15.78 -6.40
C SER A 289 14.10 16.74 -5.36
N LEU A 290 13.63 16.64 -4.11
CA LEU A 290 14.12 17.43 -2.98
C LEU A 290 15.30 16.77 -2.26
N GLY A 291 15.56 15.48 -2.49
CA GLY A 291 16.62 14.72 -1.82
C GLY A 291 16.40 14.54 -0.31
N ASN A 292 15.17 14.74 0.18
CA ASN A 292 14.78 14.73 1.59
C ASN A 292 14.17 13.38 2.03
N LEU A 293 14.66 12.26 1.48
CA LEU A 293 14.14 10.93 1.82
C LEU A 293 14.83 10.32 3.04
N ILE A 294 14.05 9.84 3.99
CA ILE A 294 14.50 8.99 5.08
C ILE A 294 14.24 7.53 4.69
N PHE A 295 15.29 6.72 4.64
CA PHE A 295 15.23 5.33 4.22
C PHE A 295 15.28 4.36 5.40
N VAL A 296 14.42 3.35 5.41
CA VAL A 296 14.40 2.27 6.40
C VAL A 296 15.76 1.58 6.48
N SER A 297 16.33 1.22 5.31
CA SER A 297 17.63 0.57 5.22
C SER A 297 18.76 1.39 5.85
N LYS A 298 18.75 2.72 5.72
CA LYS A 298 19.76 3.60 6.33
C LYS A 298 19.64 3.60 7.86
N LEU A 299 18.42 3.68 8.41
CA LEU A 299 18.19 3.59 9.86
C LEU A 299 18.65 2.23 10.40
N ARG A 300 18.35 1.13 9.69
CA ARG A 300 18.83 -0.21 10.05
C ARG A 300 20.35 -0.31 10.06
N MET A 301 21.02 0.25 9.04
CA MET A 301 22.50 0.27 8.99
C MET A 301 23.13 1.11 10.11
N GLN A 302 22.41 2.07 10.66
CA GLN A 302 22.82 2.81 11.86
C GLN A 302 22.59 2.03 13.16
N GLY A 303 22.09 0.81 13.09
CA GLY A 303 21.83 -0.05 14.26
C GLY A 303 20.49 0.24 14.96
N ILE A 304 19.59 1.00 14.34
CA ILE A 304 18.25 1.23 14.88
C ILE A 304 17.45 -0.07 14.81
N ASP A 305 16.81 -0.42 15.92
CA ASP A 305 15.91 -1.57 16.00
C ASP A 305 14.70 -1.34 15.06
N PRO A 306 14.44 -2.25 14.10
CA PRO A 306 13.32 -2.10 13.18
C PRO A 306 11.96 -1.97 13.88
N MET A 307 11.81 -2.52 15.09
CA MET A 307 10.59 -2.39 15.86
C MET A 307 10.40 -0.96 16.40
N ALA A 308 11.47 -0.23 16.67
CA ALA A 308 11.39 1.20 16.98
C ALA A 308 10.92 2.00 15.75
N ILE A 309 11.42 1.66 14.55
CA ILE A 309 10.94 2.27 13.30
C ILE A 309 9.44 1.97 13.11
N ARG A 310 9.03 0.73 13.31
CA ARG A 310 7.62 0.31 13.22
C ARG A 310 6.75 1.05 14.24
N LEU A 311 7.21 1.27 15.46
CA LEU A 311 6.51 2.06 16.48
C LEU A 311 6.31 3.52 16.08
N VAL A 312 7.31 4.17 15.44
CA VAL A 312 7.11 5.51 14.88
C VAL A 312 5.96 5.51 13.87
N LEU A 313 5.96 4.56 12.93
CA LEU A 313 4.91 4.46 11.91
C LEU A 313 3.52 4.25 12.52
N LEU A 314 3.40 3.41 13.55
CA LEU A 314 2.14 3.14 14.25
C LEU A 314 1.73 4.28 15.22
N SER A 315 2.63 5.21 15.56
CA SER A 315 2.30 6.36 16.40
C SER A 315 1.43 7.40 15.71
N HIS A 316 1.28 7.28 14.38
CA HIS A 316 0.43 8.13 13.57
C HIS A 316 -0.77 7.32 13.04
N HIS A 317 -1.95 7.95 13.04
CA HIS A 317 -3.11 7.32 12.42
C HIS A 317 -2.85 7.12 10.93
N TYR A 318 -3.07 5.92 10.40
CA TYR A 318 -2.65 5.53 9.03
C TYR A 318 -3.07 6.50 7.92
N ARG A 319 -4.22 7.15 8.03
CA ARG A 319 -4.75 8.07 7.00
C ARG A 319 -4.42 9.54 7.22
N SER A 320 -3.71 9.87 8.29
CA SER A 320 -3.27 11.25 8.56
C SER A 320 -1.93 11.51 7.89
N ASP A 321 -1.79 12.68 7.28
CA ASP A 321 -0.49 13.16 6.85
C ASP A 321 0.30 13.58 8.09
N TRP A 322 1.61 13.31 8.12
CA TRP A 322 2.50 13.61 9.22
C TRP A 322 3.92 13.88 8.76
N GLU A 323 4.73 14.47 9.62
CA GLU A 323 6.14 14.76 9.35
C GLU A 323 7.05 13.92 10.22
N TRP A 324 8.17 13.48 9.63
CA TRP A 324 9.21 12.75 10.34
C TRP A 324 10.03 13.71 11.22
N PHE A 325 10.24 13.32 12.46
CA PHE A 325 11.17 13.96 13.39
C PHE A 325 12.08 12.91 14.05
N ASP A 326 13.39 13.18 14.10
CA ASP A 326 14.35 12.26 14.76
C ASP A 326 14.04 12.05 16.24
N SER A 327 13.38 13.00 16.90
CA SER A 327 12.93 12.89 18.29
C SER A 327 11.87 11.81 18.49
N GLU A 328 11.04 11.53 17.48
CA GLU A 328 10.04 10.45 17.55
C GLU A 328 10.70 9.07 17.55
N LEU A 329 11.82 8.92 16.83
CA LEU A 329 12.59 7.68 16.84
C LEU A 329 13.17 7.42 18.24
N SER A 330 13.70 8.43 18.91
CA SER A 330 14.20 8.31 20.28
C SER A 330 13.08 7.95 21.28
N THR A 331 11.91 8.54 21.09
CA THR A 331 10.70 8.22 21.89
C THR A 331 10.27 6.77 21.65
N ALA A 332 10.26 6.32 20.38
CA ALA A 332 9.90 4.95 20.03
C ALA A 332 10.89 3.91 20.58
N GLN A 333 12.19 4.22 20.62
CA GLN A 333 13.19 3.36 21.25
C GLN A 333 12.93 3.21 22.75
N THR A 334 12.68 4.31 23.47
CA THR A 334 12.34 4.27 24.89
C THR A 334 11.05 3.49 25.14
N ARG A 335 10.00 3.70 24.32
CA ARG A 335 8.75 2.94 24.37
C ARG A 335 9.00 1.44 24.23
N LEU A 336 9.80 1.05 23.23
CA LEU A 336 10.13 -0.34 22.99
C LEU A 336 10.86 -0.99 24.16
N GLU A 337 11.82 -0.29 24.78
CA GLU A 337 12.54 -0.74 25.98
C GLU A 337 11.57 -0.94 27.14
N THR A 338 10.66 0.01 27.38
CA THR A 338 9.63 -0.06 28.41
C THR A 338 8.70 -1.25 28.21
N TRP A 339 8.22 -1.46 27.00
CA TRP A 339 7.36 -2.60 26.67
C TRP A 339 8.07 -3.94 26.89
N ARG A 340 9.29 -4.08 26.39
CA ARG A 340 10.09 -5.30 26.59
C ARG A 340 10.31 -5.60 28.07
N ALA A 341 10.64 -4.59 28.87
CA ALA A 341 10.80 -4.75 30.31
C ALA A 341 9.49 -5.17 31.01
N ALA A 342 8.34 -4.70 30.55
CA ALA A 342 7.04 -5.11 31.07
C ALA A 342 6.68 -6.55 30.67
N PHE A 343 6.94 -6.93 29.41
CA PHE A 343 6.69 -8.30 28.92
C PHE A 343 7.59 -9.35 29.57
N ASP A 344 8.79 -8.98 30.01
CA ASP A 344 9.73 -9.88 30.73
C ASP A 344 9.25 -10.23 32.15
N LYS A 345 8.27 -9.52 32.70
CA LYS A 345 7.68 -9.86 34.00
C LYS A 345 6.67 -10.99 33.85
N PRO A 346 6.56 -11.90 34.83
CA PRO A 346 5.56 -12.97 34.79
C PRO A 346 4.12 -12.50 35.00
N LEU A 347 3.96 -11.43 35.81
CA LEU A 347 2.69 -10.76 36.12
C LEU A 347 2.80 -9.27 35.89
N GLY A 348 1.72 -8.64 35.47
CA GLY A 348 1.61 -7.22 35.20
C GLY A 348 0.28 -6.64 35.65
N ALA A 349 0.01 -5.42 35.22
CA ALA A 349 -1.26 -4.73 35.42
C ALA A 349 -2.43 -5.47 34.76
N GLN A 350 -3.64 -4.97 34.98
CA GLN A 350 -4.83 -5.45 34.29
C GLN A 350 -4.64 -5.35 32.76
N SER A 351 -5.02 -6.39 32.05
CA SER A 351 -4.80 -6.51 30.60
C SER A 351 -5.44 -5.37 29.82
N PRO A 352 -4.74 -4.72 28.88
CA PRO A 352 -5.25 -3.64 28.02
C PRO A 352 -5.88 -4.18 26.73
N ILE A 353 -6.14 -5.47 26.64
CA ILE A 353 -6.57 -6.11 25.38
C ILE A 353 -7.90 -5.55 24.90
N VAL A 354 -8.84 -5.26 25.79
CA VAL A 354 -10.15 -4.72 25.40
C VAL A 354 -9.98 -3.32 24.76
N GLU A 355 -9.25 -2.45 25.42
CA GLU A 355 -8.97 -1.09 24.94
C GLU A 355 -8.21 -1.11 23.60
N LEU A 356 -7.24 -2.01 23.48
CA LEU A 356 -6.49 -2.21 22.24
C LEU A 356 -7.42 -2.67 21.10
N LEU A 357 -8.30 -3.64 21.36
CA LEU A 357 -9.24 -4.14 20.35
C LEU A 357 -10.28 -3.09 19.95
N ASP A 358 -10.78 -2.31 20.89
CA ASP A 358 -11.73 -1.23 20.63
C ASP A 358 -11.07 -0.15 19.74
N ALA A 359 -9.83 0.25 20.05
CA ALA A 359 -9.06 1.19 19.24
C ALA A 359 -8.86 0.64 17.81
N MET A 360 -8.40 -0.59 17.68
CA MET A 360 -8.16 -1.20 16.38
C MET A 360 -9.43 -1.41 15.56
N SER A 361 -10.55 -1.68 16.21
CA SER A 361 -11.86 -1.81 15.54
C SER A 361 -12.40 -0.50 14.99
N ASN A 362 -11.93 0.62 15.52
CA ASN A 362 -12.31 1.97 15.12
C ASN A 362 -11.29 2.55 14.14
N ASP A 363 -11.37 2.18 12.88
CA ASP A 363 -10.53 2.72 11.79
C ASP A 363 -9.02 2.51 12.01
N LEU A 364 -8.63 1.40 12.65
CA LEU A 364 -7.24 1.09 12.97
C LEU A 364 -6.55 2.23 13.75
N ASP A 365 -7.18 2.71 14.81
CA ASP A 365 -6.62 3.77 15.67
C ASP A 365 -5.40 3.26 16.44
N THR A 366 -4.29 3.10 15.71
CA THR A 366 -3.02 2.63 16.28
C THR A 366 -2.47 3.57 17.36
N PRO A 367 -2.59 4.92 17.28
CA PRO A 367 -2.20 5.80 18.38
C PRO A 367 -2.90 5.48 19.70
N ALA A 368 -4.21 5.25 19.67
CA ALA A 368 -4.96 4.84 20.85
C ALA A 368 -4.58 3.44 21.35
N ALA A 369 -4.36 2.49 20.42
CA ALA A 369 -3.89 1.15 20.74
C ALA A 369 -2.50 1.16 21.42
N LEU A 370 -1.54 1.96 20.89
CA LEU A 370 -0.23 2.13 21.51
C LEU A 370 -0.33 2.72 22.91
N LYS A 371 -1.21 3.72 23.09
CA LYS A 371 -1.42 4.34 24.41
C LYS A 371 -1.92 3.32 25.43
N ALA A 372 -2.86 2.46 25.08
CA ALA A 372 -3.35 1.42 26.00
C ALA A 372 -2.21 0.48 26.46
N VAL A 373 -1.30 0.12 25.54
CA VAL A 373 -0.13 -0.71 25.88
C VAL A 373 0.90 0.08 26.70
N ASP A 374 1.10 1.38 26.42
CA ASP A 374 1.99 2.25 27.21
C ASP A 374 1.52 2.33 28.68
N ASP A 375 0.23 2.65 28.90
CA ASP A 375 -0.35 2.78 30.24
C ASP A 375 -0.22 1.44 31.00
N TRP A 376 -0.49 0.32 30.35
CA TRP A 376 -0.31 -1.01 30.93
C TRP A 376 1.16 -1.30 31.28
N ALA A 377 2.09 -0.97 30.38
CA ALA A 377 3.51 -1.26 30.60
C ALA A 377 4.08 -0.44 31.77
N GLU A 378 3.73 0.85 31.86
CA GLU A 378 4.13 1.73 32.97
C GLU A 378 3.60 1.24 34.31
N GLU A 379 2.32 0.85 34.38
CA GLU A 379 1.70 0.30 35.59
C GLU A 379 2.33 -1.04 35.99
N THR A 380 2.63 -1.90 35.00
CA THR A 380 3.31 -3.19 35.22
C THR A 380 4.70 -2.99 35.80
N ILE A 381 5.49 -2.05 35.25
CA ILE A 381 6.84 -1.74 35.75
C ILE A 381 6.78 -1.13 37.15
N SER A 382 5.75 -0.34 37.42
CA SER A 382 5.55 0.29 38.76
C SER A 382 5.18 -0.73 39.86
N GLY A 383 4.96 -2.00 39.53
CA GLY A 383 4.80 -3.11 40.47
C GLY A 383 3.39 -3.66 40.58
N SER A 384 2.51 -3.40 39.63
CA SER A 384 1.21 -4.07 39.54
C SER A 384 1.39 -5.54 39.14
N GLU A 385 0.73 -6.47 39.84
CA GLU A 385 0.84 -7.92 39.65
C GLU A 385 -0.55 -8.55 39.68
N VAL A 386 -1.37 -8.26 38.66
CA VAL A 386 -2.79 -8.69 38.59
C VAL A 386 -2.98 -9.87 37.63
N GLU A 387 -2.40 -9.79 36.42
CA GLU A 387 -2.60 -10.75 35.35
C GLU A 387 -1.29 -11.18 34.68
N SER A 388 -1.30 -12.30 33.96
CA SER A 388 -0.15 -12.77 33.19
C SER A 388 0.16 -11.83 32.02
N THR A 389 1.43 -11.43 31.88
CA THR A 389 1.92 -10.58 30.80
C THR A 389 1.97 -11.31 29.43
N GLY A 390 2.07 -12.65 29.44
CA GLY A 390 2.27 -13.44 28.24
C GLY A 390 1.10 -13.39 27.23
N GLU A 391 -0.14 -13.20 27.72
CA GLU A 391 -1.29 -13.03 26.82
C GLU A 391 -1.26 -11.64 26.17
N VAL A 392 -0.93 -10.61 26.93
CA VAL A 392 -0.78 -9.24 26.39
C VAL A 392 0.32 -9.20 25.33
N ALA A 393 1.50 -9.78 25.63
CA ALA A 393 2.60 -9.87 24.67
C ALA A 393 2.17 -10.55 23.37
N ARG A 394 1.46 -11.67 23.47
CA ARG A 394 0.96 -12.43 22.32
C ARG A 394 -0.03 -11.64 21.48
N VAL A 395 -0.94 -10.90 22.11
CA VAL A 395 -1.94 -10.08 21.40
C VAL A 395 -1.28 -8.86 20.75
N VAL A 396 -0.37 -8.19 21.44
CA VAL A 396 0.41 -7.06 20.90
C VAL A 396 1.24 -7.51 19.70
N ASP A 397 1.90 -8.67 19.76
CA ASP A 397 2.65 -9.20 18.62
C ASP A 397 1.74 -9.54 17.44
N ALA A 398 0.62 -10.21 17.70
CA ALA A 398 -0.30 -10.58 16.63
C ALA A 398 -0.87 -9.37 15.88
N ILE A 399 -1.25 -8.31 16.60
CA ILE A 399 -1.98 -7.16 16.05
C ILE A 399 -1.02 -6.05 15.59
N LEU A 400 -0.03 -5.70 16.42
CA LEU A 400 0.89 -4.59 16.14
C LEU A 400 2.23 -5.04 15.54
N GLY A 401 2.60 -6.33 15.70
CA GLY A 401 3.83 -6.90 15.14
C GLY A 401 5.12 -6.34 15.74
N ILE A 402 5.13 -6.07 17.05
CA ILE A 402 6.23 -5.34 17.72
C ILE A 402 7.20 -6.25 18.47
N ILE A 403 6.86 -7.50 18.77
CA ILE A 403 7.66 -8.37 19.62
C ILE A 403 8.42 -9.43 18.84
#